data_63c30308637314191fa24eb6307dc359
#
_entry.id   63c30308637314191fa24eb6307dc359
#
_cell.length_a   1.000
_cell.length_b   1.000
_cell.length_c   1.000
_cell.angle_alpha   90.00
_cell.angle_beta   90.00
_cell.angle_gamma   90.00
#
_symmetry.space_group_name_H-M   'P 1'
#
loop_
_entity.id
_entity.type
_entity.pdbx_description
1 polymer ?
#
loop_
_entity_poly.entity_id
_entity_poly.type
_entity_poly.pdbx_seq_one_letter_code
_entity_poly.pdbx_strand_id
1 'polypeptide(L)'
;MSSRWNHFNILHTEGDQRYLWQFEHDGDGVAVAAQRQCTIVEPLPAGMVRKGWSNFWQPAINVAWLPTNQVFLRVVQLPACEPSELPAMVEFQLEKLSPLALGQIVWTAEPLPSPEGQAQTVIVVIAARNAVEDYLAGLEGVGYLADRLELPCLQELLASGSLREGVRIYARRDKDQLNVLLAWWNDGRLQNLNLLNLTATEAAGLELAEAFKQVAWAG
;
A
#
# COMPACT_ATOMS: atom_id res chain seq x y z
N MET A 1 -16.54 10.99 -12.44
CA MET A 1 -16.28 9.62 -12.97
C MET A 1 -17.22 8.68 -12.25
N SER A 2 -18.17 8.04 -12.95
CA SER A 2 -19.04 7.06 -12.31
C SER A 2 -18.19 5.86 -11.91
N SER A 3 -18.23 5.47 -10.64
CA SER A 3 -17.53 4.30 -10.14
C SER A 3 -17.96 3.08 -10.96
N ARG A 4 -16.98 2.44 -11.60
CA ARG A 4 -17.18 1.24 -12.43
C ARG A 4 -17.50 -0.01 -11.60
N TRP A 5 -17.41 0.13 -10.26
CA TRP A 5 -17.52 -0.96 -9.30
C TRP A 5 -18.60 -0.65 -8.28
N ASN A 6 -19.56 -1.56 -8.11
CA ASN A 6 -20.64 -1.41 -7.15
C ASN A 6 -20.29 -1.98 -5.77
N HIS A 7 -19.37 -2.96 -5.75
CA HIS A 7 -18.93 -3.63 -4.53
C HIS A 7 -17.42 -3.75 -4.51
N PHE A 8 -16.82 -3.64 -3.33
CA PHE A 8 -15.42 -4.01 -3.14
C PHE A 8 -15.20 -4.67 -1.78
N ASN A 9 -14.34 -5.66 -1.77
CA ASN A 9 -13.94 -6.38 -0.59
C ASN A 9 -12.52 -5.97 -0.21
N ILE A 10 -12.27 -5.82 1.09
CA ILE A 10 -10.92 -5.63 1.63
C ILE A 10 -10.62 -6.79 2.54
N LEU A 11 -9.52 -7.48 2.28
CA LEU A 11 -8.98 -8.53 3.13
C LEU A 11 -7.69 -8.06 3.79
N HIS A 12 -7.66 -8.15 5.11
CA HIS A 12 -6.49 -7.93 5.95
C HIS A 12 -6.18 -9.18 6.75
N THR A 13 -4.92 -9.57 6.78
CA THR A 13 -4.44 -10.66 7.64
C THR A 13 -3.56 -10.09 8.73
N GLU A 14 -3.91 -10.35 9.98
CA GLU A 14 -3.21 -9.92 11.19
C GLU A 14 -2.86 -11.14 12.04
N GLY A 15 -1.61 -11.56 12.00
CA GLY A 15 -1.15 -12.78 12.65
C GLY A 15 -1.91 -14.01 12.18
N ASP A 16 -2.71 -14.63 13.04
CA ASP A 16 -3.55 -15.81 12.78
C ASP A 16 -5.02 -15.46 12.45
N GLN A 17 -5.35 -14.18 12.37
CA GLN A 17 -6.70 -13.68 12.09
C GLN A 17 -6.78 -13.06 10.71
N ARG A 18 -7.94 -13.20 10.08
CA ARG A 18 -8.34 -12.51 8.86
C ARG A 18 -9.55 -11.66 9.12
N TYR A 19 -9.50 -10.45 8.61
CA TYR A 19 -10.58 -9.48 8.63
C TYR A 19 -11.02 -9.24 7.19
N LEU A 20 -12.27 -9.50 6.90
CA LEU A 20 -12.87 -9.26 5.60
C LEU A 20 -13.99 -8.24 5.75
N TRP A 21 -13.89 -7.14 5.01
CA TRP A 21 -14.94 -6.13 4.89
C TRP A 21 -15.47 -6.13 3.46
N GLN A 22 -16.76 -6.06 3.34
CA GLN A 22 -17.46 -5.83 2.08
C GLN A 22 -18.07 -4.44 2.11
N PHE A 23 -17.81 -3.67 1.08
CA PHE A 23 -18.32 -2.34 0.91
C PHE A 23 -19.22 -2.28 -0.32
N GLU A 24 -20.25 -1.46 -0.24
CA GLU A 24 -21.18 -1.18 -1.32
C GLU A 24 -21.28 0.33 -1.55
N HIS A 25 -21.55 0.69 -2.80
CA HIS A 25 -21.85 2.08 -3.14
C HIS A 25 -23.30 2.35 -2.72
N ASP A 26 -23.50 3.31 -1.82
CA ASP A 26 -24.82 3.76 -1.35
C ASP A 26 -25.03 5.21 -1.77
N GLY A 27 -25.61 5.41 -2.96
CA GLY A 27 -25.89 6.74 -3.51
C GLY A 27 -24.65 7.62 -3.60
N ASP A 28 -24.48 8.53 -2.65
CA ASP A 28 -23.38 9.51 -2.61
C ASP A 28 -22.15 9.04 -1.83
N GLY A 29 -22.16 7.83 -1.26
CA GLY A 29 -21.11 7.35 -0.39
C GLY A 29 -20.77 5.87 -0.55
N VAL A 30 -19.94 5.40 0.37
CA VAL A 30 -19.54 4.00 0.52
C VAL A 30 -19.92 3.54 1.92
N ALA A 31 -20.67 2.45 2.00
CA ALA A 31 -21.11 1.85 3.26
C ALA A 31 -20.52 0.45 3.45
N VAL A 32 -20.30 0.05 4.69
CA VAL A 32 -19.92 -1.32 5.03
C VAL A 32 -21.16 -2.19 4.95
N ALA A 33 -21.24 -3.07 3.97
CA ALA A 33 -22.36 -3.99 3.78
C ALA A 33 -22.23 -5.24 4.65
N ALA A 34 -21.00 -5.74 4.83
CA ALA A 34 -20.73 -6.89 5.69
C ALA A 34 -19.31 -6.85 6.25
N GLN A 35 -19.15 -7.46 7.42
CA GLN A 35 -17.84 -7.66 8.06
C GLN A 35 -17.74 -9.09 8.57
N ARG A 36 -16.59 -9.72 8.39
CA ARG A 36 -16.29 -11.05 8.91
C ARG A 36 -14.88 -11.09 9.48
N GLN A 37 -14.75 -11.76 10.61
CA GLN A 37 -13.47 -12.15 11.19
C GLN A 37 -13.42 -13.68 11.24
N CYS A 38 -12.29 -14.26 10.84
CA CYS A 38 -12.03 -15.70 10.87
C CYS A 38 -10.53 -15.95 11.08
N THR A 39 -10.18 -17.16 11.46
CA THR A 39 -8.77 -17.56 11.55
C THR A 39 -8.19 -17.83 10.16
N ILE A 40 -6.86 -17.85 10.06
CA ILE A 40 -6.17 -18.15 8.78
C ILE A 40 -6.44 -19.59 8.26
N VAL A 41 -6.88 -20.50 9.13
CA VAL A 41 -7.21 -21.89 8.76
C VAL A 41 -8.67 -22.04 8.32
N GLU A 42 -9.54 -21.10 8.67
CA GLU A 42 -10.94 -21.11 8.25
C GLU A 42 -11.09 -20.65 6.81
N PRO A 43 -11.96 -21.30 6.01
CA PRO A 43 -12.26 -20.84 4.66
C PRO A 43 -13.01 -19.49 4.72
N LEU A 44 -12.72 -18.63 3.77
CA LEU A 44 -13.45 -17.38 3.62
C LEU A 44 -14.88 -17.65 3.13
N PRO A 45 -15.86 -16.81 3.53
CA PRO A 45 -17.27 -16.96 3.11
C PRO A 45 -17.39 -16.86 1.59
N ALA A 46 -17.71 -17.97 0.94
CA ALA A 46 -17.76 -18.05 -0.52
C ALA A 46 -18.71 -17.00 -1.16
N GLY A 47 -19.82 -16.65 -0.49
CA GLY A 47 -20.74 -15.63 -0.95
C GLY A 47 -20.16 -14.22 -1.00
N MET A 48 -19.13 -13.94 -0.19
CA MET A 48 -18.47 -12.63 -0.16
C MET A 48 -17.31 -12.52 -1.14
N VAL A 49 -16.56 -13.62 -1.37
CA VAL A 49 -15.26 -13.54 -2.05
C VAL A 49 -15.21 -14.20 -3.43
N ARG A 50 -16.13 -15.13 -3.73
CA ARG A 50 -16.14 -15.81 -5.02
C ARG A 50 -16.53 -14.88 -6.15
N LYS A 51 -15.74 -14.90 -7.20
CA LYS A 51 -16.09 -14.30 -8.49
C LYS A 51 -16.89 -15.34 -9.30
N GLY A 52 -18.18 -15.12 -9.44
CA GLY A 52 -19.09 -15.96 -10.23
C GLY A 52 -19.62 -15.21 -11.46
N TRP A 53 -20.46 -15.88 -12.26
CA TRP A 53 -21.11 -15.26 -13.43
C TRP A 53 -21.95 -14.01 -13.08
N SER A 54 -22.48 -13.94 -11.85
CA SER A 54 -23.19 -12.76 -11.34
C SER A 54 -22.30 -11.51 -11.29
N ASN A 55 -20.99 -11.66 -11.08
CA ASN A 55 -20.03 -10.55 -11.06
C ASN A 55 -19.81 -9.90 -12.42
N PHE A 56 -20.25 -10.56 -13.51
CA PHE A 56 -20.24 -9.95 -14.83
C PHE A 56 -21.20 -8.76 -14.92
N TRP A 57 -22.31 -8.82 -14.19
CA TRP A 57 -23.34 -7.77 -14.14
C TRP A 57 -23.16 -6.84 -12.95
N GLN A 58 -22.50 -7.30 -11.89
CA GLN A 58 -22.18 -6.55 -10.68
C GLN A 58 -20.68 -6.69 -10.39
N PRO A 59 -19.85 -5.90 -11.06
CA PRO A 59 -18.40 -6.01 -10.90
C PRO A 59 -18.00 -5.71 -9.47
N ALA A 60 -17.29 -6.65 -8.86
CA ALA A 60 -16.69 -6.53 -7.54
C ALA A 60 -15.15 -6.58 -7.64
N ILE A 61 -14.48 -5.77 -6.82
CA ILE A 61 -13.03 -5.79 -6.67
C ILE A 61 -12.66 -6.44 -5.34
N ASN A 62 -11.73 -7.36 -5.37
CA ASN A 62 -11.09 -7.92 -4.19
C ASN A 62 -9.73 -7.24 -3.97
N VAL A 63 -9.62 -6.49 -2.89
CA VAL A 63 -8.39 -5.82 -2.45
C VAL A 63 -7.81 -6.59 -1.29
N ALA A 64 -6.50 -6.88 -1.32
CA ALA A 64 -5.80 -7.43 -0.17
C ALA A 64 -4.72 -6.45 0.31
N TRP A 65 -4.57 -6.34 1.62
CA TRP A 65 -3.51 -5.54 2.20
C TRP A 65 -2.21 -6.32 2.22
N LEU A 66 -1.22 -5.80 1.50
CA LEU A 66 0.10 -6.43 1.43
C LEU A 66 0.86 -6.21 2.75
N PRO A 67 1.50 -7.26 3.31
CA PRO A 67 2.39 -7.12 4.45
C PRO A 67 3.52 -6.14 4.18
N THR A 68 3.74 -5.20 5.10
CA THR A 68 4.67 -4.08 4.91
C THR A 68 6.14 -4.47 5.04
N ASN A 69 6.44 -5.59 5.69
CA ASN A 69 7.80 -6.06 5.95
C ASN A 69 8.59 -6.51 4.70
N GLN A 70 7.91 -6.61 3.55
CA GLN A 70 8.50 -7.01 2.28
C GLN A 70 8.42 -5.92 1.21
N VAL A 71 8.14 -4.69 1.63
CA VAL A 71 7.92 -3.55 0.76
C VAL A 71 8.99 -2.49 1.00
N PHE A 72 9.52 -1.97 -0.10
CA PHE A 72 10.42 -0.83 -0.10
C PHE A 72 9.71 0.34 -0.78
N LEU A 73 9.64 1.47 -0.08
CA LEU A 73 9.12 2.72 -0.62
C LEU A 73 10.28 3.63 -1.00
N ARG A 74 10.17 4.25 -2.17
CA ARG A 74 11.13 5.24 -2.66
C ARG A 74 10.39 6.45 -3.19
N VAL A 75 11.01 7.59 -3.06
CA VAL A 75 10.52 8.83 -3.65
C VAL A 75 11.49 9.26 -4.73
N VAL A 76 10.99 9.54 -5.91
CA VAL A 76 11.77 10.05 -7.03
C VAL A 76 11.17 11.35 -7.53
N GLN A 77 12.04 12.26 -7.95
CA GLN A 77 11.67 13.48 -8.65
C GLN A 77 11.93 13.29 -10.13
N LEU A 78 10.89 13.35 -10.94
CA LEU A 78 10.98 13.20 -12.39
C LEU A 78 10.65 14.54 -13.07
N PRO A 79 11.20 14.82 -14.23
CA PRO A 79 10.71 15.91 -15.08
C PRO A 79 9.21 15.74 -15.36
N ALA A 80 8.53 16.83 -15.68
CA ALA A 80 7.15 16.74 -16.15
C ALA A 80 7.09 15.84 -17.39
N CYS A 81 6.21 14.84 -17.35
CA CYS A 81 6.03 13.86 -18.44
C CYS A 81 4.56 13.48 -18.55
N GLU A 82 4.20 12.89 -19.68
CA GLU A 82 2.88 12.31 -19.86
C GLU A 82 2.72 11.05 -18.99
N PRO A 83 1.51 10.75 -18.50
CA PRO A 83 1.27 9.56 -17.66
C PRO A 83 1.70 8.24 -18.31
N SER A 84 1.69 8.16 -19.63
CA SER A 84 2.14 7.00 -20.41
C SER A 84 3.66 6.81 -20.39
N GLU A 85 4.44 7.84 -20.16
CA GLU A 85 5.91 7.83 -20.14
C GLU A 85 6.47 7.51 -18.76
N LEU A 86 5.66 7.77 -17.70
CA LEU A 86 6.07 7.61 -16.33
C LEU A 86 6.67 6.22 -16.01
N PRO A 87 6.06 5.09 -16.42
CA PRO A 87 6.62 3.77 -16.14
C PRO A 87 8.03 3.60 -16.68
N ALA A 88 8.28 4.02 -17.92
CA ALA A 88 9.59 3.91 -18.55
C ALA A 88 10.65 4.75 -17.81
N MET A 89 10.28 5.96 -17.37
CA MET A 89 11.19 6.84 -16.63
C MET A 89 11.54 6.27 -15.26
N VAL A 90 10.57 5.67 -14.57
CA VAL A 90 10.80 5.00 -13.28
C VAL A 90 11.67 3.74 -13.48
N GLU A 91 11.38 2.94 -14.51
CA GLU A 91 12.12 1.71 -14.81
C GLU A 91 13.61 1.97 -14.98
N PHE A 92 13.99 3.05 -15.63
CA PHE A 92 15.39 3.49 -15.76
C PHE A 92 16.09 3.74 -14.41
N GLN A 93 15.35 4.04 -13.37
CA GLN A 93 15.90 4.32 -12.05
C GLN A 93 15.84 3.11 -11.09
N LEU A 94 15.08 2.06 -11.43
CA LEU A 94 14.82 0.92 -10.54
C LEU A 94 16.09 0.24 -10.05
N GLU A 95 17.13 0.15 -10.89
CA GLU A 95 18.42 -0.44 -10.51
C GLU A 95 19.09 0.28 -9.32
N LYS A 96 18.87 1.60 -9.22
CA LYS A 96 19.37 2.42 -8.12
C LYS A 96 18.45 2.45 -6.90
N LEU A 97 17.15 2.27 -7.14
CA LEU A 97 16.10 2.37 -6.12
C LEU A 97 15.92 1.05 -5.36
N SER A 98 16.09 -0.06 -6.05
CA SER A 98 15.82 -1.39 -5.52
C SER A 98 17.03 -1.97 -4.78
N PRO A 99 16.83 -2.55 -3.59
CA PRO A 99 17.85 -3.33 -2.91
C PRO A 99 18.01 -4.75 -3.49
N LEU A 100 17.14 -5.15 -4.42
CA LEU A 100 17.11 -6.46 -5.06
C LEU A 100 17.32 -6.33 -6.56
N ALA A 101 17.76 -7.40 -7.21
CA ALA A 101 17.93 -7.43 -8.67
C ALA A 101 16.58 -7.25 -9.38
N LEU A 102 16.56 -6.56 -10.54
CA LEU A 102 15.33 -6.21 -11.27
C LEU A 102 14.44 -7.43 -11.60
N GLY A 103 15.04 -8.57 -11.92
CA GLY A 103 14.29 -9.80 -12.18
C GLY A 103 13.58 -10.40 -10.95
N GLN A 104 13.94 -9.96 -9.74
CA GLN A 104 13.42 -10.46 -8.48
C GLN A 104 12.36 -9.55 -7.85
N ILE A 105 11.99 -8.46 -8.52
CA ILE A 105 11.04 -7.49 -7.98
C ILE A 105 9.76 -7.41 -8.81
N VAL A 106 8.72 -6.96 -8.15
CA VAL A 106 7.55 -6.32 -8.74
C VAL A 106 7.48 -4.90 -8.20
N TRP A 107 6.94 -3.98 -8.98
CA TRP A 107 6.90 -2.58 -8.60
C TRP A 107 5.68 -1.88 -9.20
N THR A 108 5.32 -0.76 -8.59
CA THR A 108 4.35 0.19 -9.11
C THR A 108 4.78 1.60 -8.77
N ALA A 109 4.26 2.56 -9.51
CA ALA A 109 4.55 3.98 -9.31
C ALA A 109 3.26 4.77 -9.11
N GLU A 110 3.23 5.60 -8.08
CA GLU A 110 2.11 6.49 -7.75
C GLU A 110 2.57 7.94 -7.85
N PRO A 111 2.16 8.68 -8.88
CA PRO A 111 2.49 10.08 -9.02
C PRO A 111 1.66 10.93 -8.05
N LEU A 112 2.34 11.81 -7.31
CA LEU A 112 1.66 12.80 -6.47
C LEU A 112 1.18 13.99 -7.32
N PRO A 113 0.07 14.63 -6.93
CA PRO A 113 -0.38 15.85 -7.60
C PRO A 113 0.73 16.92 -7.64
N SER A 114 1.01 17.43 -8.81
CA SER A 114 2.01 18.47 -9.06
C SER A 114 1.40 19.54 -9.97
N PRO A 115 1.77 20.82 -9.82
CA PRO A 115 1.39 21.85 -10.77
C PRO A 115 1.92 21.52 -12.17
N GLU A 116 1.14 21.91 -13.18
CA GLU A 116 1.50 21.68 -14.58
C GLU A 116 2.86 22.27 -14.93
N GLY A 117 3.68 21.50 -15.65
CA GLY A 117 5.02 21.92 -16.08
C GLY A 117 6.10 21.85 -14.98
N GLN A 118 5.77 21.44 -13.77
CA GLN A 118 6.76 21.24 -12.71
C GLN A 118 7.24 19.78 -12.61
N ALA A 119 8.38 19.60 -11.95
CA ALA A 119 8.89 18.28 -11.63
C ALA A 119 7.85 17.48 -10.82
N GLN A 120 7.61 16.24 -11.21
CA GLN A 120 6.64 15.36 -10.63
C GLN A 120 7.30 14.52 -9.54
N THR A 121 6.71 14.52 -8.35
CA THR A 121 7.10 13.61 -7.27
C THR A 121 6.36 12.29 -7.46
N VAL A 122 7.10 11.19 -7.46
CA VAL A 122 6.55 9.85 -7.67
C VAL A 122 6.96 8.95 -6.52
N ILE A 123 5.99 8.26 -5.92
CA ILE A 123 6.24 7.21 -4.95
C ILE A 123 6.39 5.89 -5.71
N VAL A 124 7.54 5.25 -5.57
CA VAL A 124 7.80 3.93 -6.15
C VAL A 124 7.68 2.89 -5.05
N VAL A 125 6.75 1.95 -5.24
CA VAL A 125 6.53 0.80 -4.36
C VAL A 125 7.23 -0.38 -4.98
N ILE A 126 8.16 -1.00 -4.27
CA ILE A 126 8.94 -2.14 -4.72
C ILE A 126 8.72 -3.29 -3.74
N ALA A 127 8.48 -4.49 -4.23
CA ALA A 127 8.37 -5.69 -3.40
C ALA A 127 9.12 -6.85 -4.04
N ALA A 128 9.57 -7.81 -3.22
CA ALA A 128 10.16 -9.04 -3.72
C ALA A 128 9.09 -9.87 -4.45
N ARG A 129 9.38 -10.28 -5.69
CA ARG A 129 8.45 -11.02 -6.55
C ARG A 129 7.94 -12.30 -5.89
N ASN A 130 8.86 -13.12 -5.36
CA ASN A 130 8.51 -14.37 -4.68
C ASN A 130 7.58 -14.15 -3.49
N ALA A 131 7.80 -13.09 -2.72
CA ALA A 131 6.97 -12.77 -1.57
C ALA A 131 5.54 -12.38 -1.97
N VAL A 132 5.39 -11.62 -3.05
CA VAL A 132 4.07 -11.28 -3.60
C VAL A 132 3.39 -12.51 -4.17
N GLU A 133 4.11 -13.35 -4.91
CA GLU A 133 3.58 -14.59 -5.49
C GLU A 133 3.14 -15.58 -4.40
N ASP A 134 3.94 -15.78 -3.36
CA ASP A 134 3.60 -16.64 -2.21
C ASP A 134 2.38 -16.10 -1.45
N TYR A 135 2.30 -14.79 -1.27
CA TYR A 135 1.15 -14.16 -0.63
C TYR A 135 -0.13 -14.35 -1.45
N LEU A 136 -0.08 -14.11 -2.76
CA LEU A 136 -1.22 -14.30 -3.67
C LEU A 136 -1.65 -15.78 -3.72
N ALA A 137 -0.70 -16.71 -3.80
CA ALA A 137 -0.98 -18.14 -3.77
C ALA A 137 -1.67 -18.56 -2.46
N GLY A 138 -1.23 -18.00 -1.33
CA GLY A 138 -1.86 -18.21 -0.02
C GLY A 138 -3.31 -17.70 0.02
N LEU A 139 -3.59 -16.55 -0.60
CA LEU A 139 -4.94 -16.00 -0.72
C LEU A 139 -5.83 -16.85 -1.64
N GLU A 140 -5.28 -17.27 -2.79
CA GLU A 140 -5.98 -18.14 -3.74
C GLU A 140 -6.34 -19.49 -3.11
N GLY A 141 -5.43 -20.06 -2.31
CA GLY A 141 -5.65 -21.30 -1.58
C GLY A 141 -6.84 -21.28 -0.62
N VAL A 142 -7.26 -20.11 -0.16
CA VAL A 142 -8.48 -19.92 0.68
C VAL A 142 -9.65 -19.35 -0.10
N GLY A 143 -9.55 -19.28 -1.43
CA GLY A 143 -10.61 -18.85 -2.34
C GLY A 143 -10.70 -17.34 -2.54
N TYR A 144 -9.69 -16.55 -2.15
CA TYR A 144 -9.64 -15.12 -2.36
C TYR A 144 -8.76 -14.76 -3.55
N LEU A 145 -9.36 -14.45 -4.68
CA LEU A 145 -8.66 -13.94 -5.85
C LEU A 145 -8.54 -12.42 -5.73
N ALA A 146 -7.37 -11.94 -5.33
CA ALA A 146 -7.10 -10.52 -5.21
C ALA A 146 -6.94 -9.88 -6.59
N ASP A 147 -7.65 -8.78 -6.84
CA ASP A 147 -7.48 -7.94 -8.03
C ASP A 147 -6.43 -6.87 -7.82
N ARG A 148 -6.25 -6.45 -6.55
CA ARG A 148 -5.33 -5.39 -6.15
C ARG A 148 -4.68 -5.73 -4.83
N LEU A 149 -3.40 -5.36 -4.73
CA LEU A 149 -2.67 -5.30 -3.47
C LEU A 149 -2.48 -3.85 -3.09
N GLU A 150 -2.79 -3.51 -1.85
CA GLU A 150 -2.73 -2.14 -1.35
C GLU A 150 -1.92 -2.07 -0.06
N LEU A 151 -1.33 -0.90 0.19
CA LEU A 151 -0.64 -0.56 1.43
C LEU A 151 -1.47 0.48 2.18
N PRO A 152 -2.10 0.14 3.31
CA PRO A 152 -2.95 1.08 4.04
C PRO A 152 -2.24 2.40 4.41
N CYS A 153 -1.00 2.32 4.88
CA CYS A 153 -0.20 3.50 5.23
C CYS A 153 0.06 4.44 4.04
N LEU A 154 0.18 3.89 2.83
CA LEU A 154 0.32 4.68 1.61
C LEU A 154 -1.00 5.36 1.25
N GLN A 155 -2.13 4.67 1.40
CA GLN A 155 -3.45 5.25 1.17
C GLN A 155 -3.75 6.37 2.17
N GLU A 156 -3.36 6.23 3.43
CA GLU A 156 -3.46 7.28 4.45
C GLU A 156 -2.59 8.50 4.08
N LEU A 157 -1.38 8.28 3.58
CA LEU A 157 -0.50 9.35 3.08
C LEU A 157 -1.16 10.11 1.92
N LEU A 158 -1.66 9.39 0.91
CA LEU A 158 -2.29 9.98 -0.27
C LEU A 158 -3.56 10.77 0.09
N ALA A 159 -4.36 10.26 1.02
CA ALA A 159 -5.58 10.92 1.49
C ALA A 159 -5.32 12.17 2.33
N SER A 160 -4.17 12.26 3.01
CA SER A 160 -3.89 13.36 3.95
C SER A 160 -3.32 14.62 3.30
N GLY A 161 -3.01 14.58 2.00
CA GLY A 161 -2.45 15.70 1.24
C GLY A 161 -1.01 16.06 1.63
N SER A 162 -0.48 17.12 1.03
CA SER A 162 0.88 17.58 1.28
C SER A 162 1.03 18.32 2.61
N LEU A 163 2.24 18.31 3.16
CA LEU A 163 2.67 19.14 4.28
C LEU A 163 3.69 20.15 3.74
N ARG A 164 3.65 21.40 4.22
CA ARG A 164 4.60 22.41 3.74
C ARG A 164 6.04 22.02 4.11
N GLU A 165 6.26 21.65 5.39
CA GLU A 165 7.56 21.30 5.91
C GLU A 165 7.40 20.37 7.12
N GLY A 166 8.30 19.40 7.29
CA GLY A 166 8.34 18.51 8.44
C GLY A 166 8.13 17.05 8.12
N VAL A 167 7.79 16.28 9.14
CA VAL A 167 7.58 14.83 9.06
C VAL A 167 6.14 14.51 9.45
N ARG A 168 5.48 13.71 8.62
CA ARG A 168 4.20 13.11 8.97
C ARG A 168 4.41 11.64 9.28
N ILE A 169 3.82 11.17 10.37
CA ILE A 169 3.98 9.83 10.89
C ILE A 169 2.63 9.12 10.80
N TYR A 170 2.62 7.98 10.13
CA TYR A 170 1.48 7.07 10.07
C TYR A 170 1.87 5.80 10.80
N ALA A 171 1.24 5.55 11.94
CA ALA A 171 1.56 4.42 12.79
C ALA A 171 0.35 3.49 12.92
N ARG A 172 0.55 2.22 12.61
CA ARG A 172 -0.46 1.17 12.73
C ARG A 172 0.11 0.04 13.58
N ARG A 173 -0.60 -0.28 14.64
CA ARG A 173 -0.28 -1.44 15.45
C ARG A 173 -0.95 -2.68 14.86
N ASP A 174 -0.16 -3.74 14.71
CA ASP A 174 -0.59 -5.07 14.28
C ASP A 174 -0.07 -6.08 15.31
N LYS A 175 -0.93 -6.49 16.25
CA LYS A 175 -0.58 -7.33 17.42
C LYS A 175 0.69 -6.84 18.12
N ASP A 176 1.80 -7.59 17.93
CA ASP A 176 3.10 -7.32 18.54
C ASP A 176 4.04 -6.50 17.62
N GLN A 177 3.52 -6.03 16.48
CA GLN A 177 4.26 -5.21 15.54
C GLN A 177 3.68 -3.79 15.47
N LEU A 178 4.55 -2.83 15.26
CA LEU A 178 4.21 -1.45 14.97
C LEU A 178 4.77 -1.10 13.59
N ASN A 179 3.89 -0.95 12.62
CA ASN A 179 4.23 -0.49 11.29
C ASN A 179 4.18 1.02 11.25
N VAL A 180 5.29 1.68 10.95
CA VAL A 180 5.40 3.13 10.95
C VAL A 180 5.89 3.61 9.59
N LEU A 181 5.09 4.44 8.92
CA LEU A 181 5.52 5.17 7.74
C LEU A 181 5.88 6.61 8.15
N LEU A 182 7.11 6.99 7.89
CA LEU A 182 7.61 8.36 8.03
C LEU A 182 7.63 9.02 6.65
N ALA A 183 6.95 10.15 6.51
CA ALA A 183 6.90 10.92 5.28
C ALA A 183 7.52 12.30 5.52
N TRP A 184 8.63 12.58 4.83
CA TRP A 184 9.43 13.80 4.96
C TRP A 184 9.05 14.78 3.87
N TRP A 185 8.67 15.97 4.28
CA TRP A 185 8.22 17.04 3.39
C TRP A 185 9.12 18.25 3.52
N ASN A 186 9.44 18.86 2.39
CA ASN A 186 10.11 20.13 2.32
C ASN A 186 9.52 20.96 1.16
N ASP A 187 9.16 22.21 1.43
CA ASP A 187 8.55 23.12 0.47
C ASP A 187 7.34 22.53 -0.27
N GLY A 188 6.47 21.81 0.47
CA GLY A 188 5.27 21.19 -0.08
C GLY A 188 5.51 19.93 -0.90
N ARG A 189 6.77 19.47 -1.02
CA ARG A 189 7.15 18.28 -1.78
C ARG A 189 7.57 17.15 -0.86
N LEU A 190 7.12 15.96 -1.17
CA LEU A 190 7.58 14.75 -0.49
C LEU A 190 9.03 14.47 -0.91
N GLN A 191 9.94 14.41 0.05
CA GLN A 191 11.36 14.18 -0.17
C GLN A 191 11.76 12.73 0.04
N ASN A 192 11.20 12.10 1.07
CA ASN A 192 11.57 10.74 1.44
C ASN A 192 10.42 10.02 2.13
N LEU A 193 10.43 8.70 2.02
CA LEU A 193 9.57 7.77 2.74
C LEU A 193 10.41 6.72 3.42
N ASN A 194 10.14 6.47 4.69
CA ASN A 194 10.77 5.39 5.44
C ASN A 194 9.70 4.53 6.11
N LEU A 195 9.66 3.25 5.74
CA LEU A 195 8.73 2.27 6.29
C LEU A 195 9.48 1.40 7.30
N LEU A 196 9.08 1.49 8.56
CA LEU A 196 9.65 0.75 9.68
C LEU A 196 8.66 -0.29 10.17
N ASN A 197 9.17 -1.50 10.41
CA ASN A 197 8.43 -2.58 11.04
C ASN A 197 9.11 -2.87 12.39
N LEU A 198 8.51 -2.36 13.46
CA LEU A 198 9.06 -2.43 14.81
C LEU A 198 8.28 -3.45 15.65
N THR A 199 8.96 -4.10 16.59
CA THR A 199 8.24 -4.89 17.60
C THR A 199 7.56 -3.96 18.59
N ALA A 200 6.30 -4.24 18.94
CA ALA A 200 5.50 -3.42 19.87
C ALA A 200 5.93 -3.63 21.33
N THR A 201 7.23 -3.50 21.59
CA THR A 201 7.85 -3.56 22.91
C THR A 201 8.37 -2.17 23.32
N GLU A 202 8.83 -2.01 24.56
CA GLU A 202 9.47 -0.77 25.03
C GLU A 202 10.68 -0.36 24.17
N ALA A 203 11.35 -1.35 23.51
CA ALA A 203 12.43 -1.10 22.55
C ALA A 203 11.96 -0.34 21.30
N ALA A 204 10.71 -0.44 20.91
CA ALA A 204 10.19 0.27 19.74
C ALA A 204 10.33 1.80 19.84
N GLY A 205 10.23 2.36 21.03
CA GLY A 205 10.45 3.79 21.27
C GLY A 205 11.91 4.22 21.03
N LEU A 206 12.88 3.38 21.39
CA LEU A 206 14.31 3.61 21.17
C LEU A 206 14.67 3.44 19.69
N GLU A 207 14.17 2.38 19.04
CA GLU A 207 14.37 2.13 17.61
C GLU A 207 13.78 3.26 16.75
N LEU A 208 12.59 3.76 17.10
CA LEU A 208 11.99 4.89 16.44
C LEU A 208 12.82 6.18 16.60
N ALA A 209 13.31 6.45 17.81
CA ALA A 209 14.15 7.61 18.08
C ALA A 209 15.50 7.54 17.32
N GLU A 210 16.09 6.34 17.20
CA GLU A 210 17.30 6.13 16.40
C GLU A 210 17.05 6.28 14.91
N ALA A 211 15.95 5.75 14.40
CA ALA A 211 15.53 5.95 13.00
C ALA A 211 15.35 7.43 12.67
N PHE A 212 14.76 8.22 13.57
CA PHE A 212 14.67 9.67 13.42
C PHE A 212 16.04 10.35 13.37
N LYS A 213 16.97 9.93 14.19
CA LYS A 213 18.36 10.47 14.17
C LYS A 213 19.06 10.15 12.86
N GLN A 214 18.96 8.91 12.36
CA GLN A 214 19.62 8.49 11.12
C GLN A 214 19.11 9.28 9.91
N VAL A 215 17.81 9.58 9.84
CA VAL A 215 17.23 10.34 8.72
C VAL A 215 17.52 11.82 8.82
N ALA A 216 17.60 12.38 10.03
CA ALA A 216 18.00 13.79 10.24
C ALA A 216 19.45 14.09 9.82
N TRP A 217 20.31 13.05 9.70
CA TRP A 217 21.71 13.19 9.24
C TRP A 217 21.88 13.00 7.73
N ALA A 218 20.85 12.52 7.02
CA ALA A 218 20.88 12.25 5.58
C ALA A 218 20.33 13.42 4.72
N GLY A 219 19.95 14.55 5.36
CA GLY A 219 19.47 15.80 4.74
C GLY A 219 20.57 16.91 4.83
#